data_2f17f1f554fa28070ac6a828e5c68a3f
#
_entry.id   2f17f1f554fa28070ac6a828e5c68a3f
#
_cell.length_a   1.000
_cell.length_b   1.000
_cell.length_c   1.000
_cell.angle_alpha   90.00
_cell.angle_beta   90.00
_cell.angle_gamma   90.00
#
_symmetry.space_group_name_H-M   'P 1'
#
loop_
_entity.id
_entity.type
_entity.pdbx_description
1 polymer ?
#
loop_
_entity_poly.entity_id
_entity_poly.type
_entity_poly.pdbx_seq_one_letter_code
_entity_poly.pdbx_strand_id
1 'polypeptide(L)'
;MKRIIAVVVLSLSAVSSVVAQTPDAPAGAGAAQPAERADGEVVDVQRIVRAFTSKETEFRRALNGYTFKREALIQTIGFGGQVTGEYTRNSQFVFNDAGERFERITYFPIPTLTEISFTQEDLEDLGGVQPFALEASKINLYNFSYMGREKIDEIGTYVFDVAPKVMPKKESERFFQGRVWVDDRDLQIVKVKGKGVPEGKQRFPTFETYREQIDGKYWFPTYTYADDDLVFPGGQVTHIRMKVRYTDYKLFKGSVRVIEEGDPGDAPPDAKPNN
;
A
#
# COMPACT_ATOMS: atom_id res chain seq x y z
N MET A 1 14.44 35.28 49.29
CA MET A 1 14.11 36.67 49.64
C MET A 1 13.63 37.42 48.43
N LYS A 2 12.46 38.10 48.56
CA LYS A 2 11.89 39.19 47.75
C LYS A 2 11.41 38.89 46.37
N ARG A 3 10.15 38.83 46.12
CA ARG A 3 8.94 39.70 46.03
C ARG A 3 8.66 40.01 44.55
N ILE A 4 7.61 39.49 43.98
CA ILE A 4 6.21 39.89 43.73
C ILE A 4 6.07 41.35 43.26
N ILE A 5 5.52 41.58 42.08
CA ILE A 5 4.53 42.62 41.81
C ILE A 5 3.59 42.10 40.69
N ALA A 6 2.30 42.07 41.04
CA ALA A 6 1.15 41.89 40.14
C ALA A 6 0.71 43.27 39.64
N VAL A 7 0.22 43.31 38.39
CA VAL A 7 -0.65 44.41 37.96
C VAL A 7 -1.88 43.80 37.29
N VAL A 8 -3.00 44.03 37.96
CA VAL A 8 -4.37 43.84 37.53
C VAL A 8 -4.78 45.07 36.74
N VAL A 9 -5.32 44.91 35.56
CA VAL A 9 -6.20 45.92 34.93
C VAL A 9 -7.50 45.25 34.53
N LEU A 10 -8.51 45.72 35.20
CA LEU A 10 -9.93 45.43 35.01
C LEU A 10 -10.49 46.44 33.98
N SER A 11 -11.26 45.99 33.01
CA SER A 11 -12.26 46.84 32.39
C SER A 11 -13.40 46.03 31.76
N LEU A 12 -14.45 46.36 32.21
CA LEU A 12 -15.90 46.09 32.26
C LEU A 12 -16.60 46.25 30.93
N SER A 13 -17.68 45.44 30.78
CA SER A 13 -18.97 45.68 30.15
C SER A 13 -19.11 45.45 28.63
N ALA A 14 -19.93 44.52 28.21
CA ALA A 14 -21.37 44.73 28.00
C ALA A 14 -22.10 43.39 27.72
N VAL A 15 -23.17 43.19 28.44
CA VAL A 15 -24.15 42.13 28.31
C VAL A 15 -25.10 42.46 27.14
N SER A 16 -25.33 41.54 26.26
CA SER A 16 -26.56 41.53 25.44
C SER A 16 -27.08 40.09 25.32
N SER A 17 -28.14 39.87 26.04
CA SER A 17 -28.98 38.66 26.00
C SER A 17 -29.83 38.68 24.77
N VAL A 18 -29.82 37.62 23.99
CA VAL A 18 -30.92 37.27 23.06
C VAL A 18 -31.27 35.80 23.19
N VAL A 19 -32.48 35.66 23.50
CA VAL A 19 -33.45 34.57 23.67
C VAL A 19 -33.22 33.34 22.82
N ALA A 20 -33.38 32.19 23.47
CA ALA A 20 -33.54 30.87 22.93
C ALA A 20 -34.79 30.73 22.04
N GLN A 21 -34.61 30.00 20.94
CA GLN A 21 -35.66 29.21 20.33
C GLN A 21 -35.08 27.92 19.79
N THR A 22 -35.42 26.79 20.43
CA THR A 22 -35.39 25.48 19.82
C THR A 22 -36.60 25.34 18.91
N PRO A 23 -36.47 24.70 17.75
CA PRO A 23 -37.35 23.55 17.49
C PRO A 23 -36.61 22.37 16.88
N ASP A 24 -37.09 21.22 17.32
CA ASP A 24 -37.11 19.87 16.82
C ASP A 24 -36.32 19.49 15.57
N ALA A 25 -35.57 18.40 15.76
CA ALA A 25 -34.99 17.55 14.72
C ALA A 25 -36.07 16.83 13.91
N PRO A 26 -35.78 16.51 12.66
CA PRO A 26 -35.97 15.13 12.23
C PRO A 26 -34.64 14.49 11.77
N ALA A 27 -34.55 13.22 12.14
CA ALA A 27 -33.51 12.31 11.72
C ALA A 27 -33.53 12.07 10.20
N GLY A 28 -32.33 11.88 9.65
CA GLY A 28 -32.18 11.07 8.45
C GLY A 28 -31.81 11.83 7.21
N ALA A 29 -30.56 11.74 6.84
CA ALA A 29 -30.01 11.46 5.50
C ALA A 29 -28.50 11.75 5.55
N GLY A 30 -27.70 10.77 5.23
CA GLY A 30 -26.26 10.94 5.09
C GLY A 30 -25.98 12.10 4.14
N ALA A 31 -25.39 13.15 4.68
CA ALA A 31 -24.97 14.31 3.89
C ALA A 31 -23.89 13.84 2.89
N ALA A 32 -24.26 13.79 1.61
CA ALA A 32 -23.30 13.75 0.53
C ALA A 32 -22.41 14.99 0.67
N GLN A 33 -21.11 14.79 0.86
CA GLN A 33 -20.16 15.89 0.84
C GLN A 33 -20.24 16.60 -0.52
N PRO A 34 -20.28 17.93 -0.56
CA PRO A 34 -20.35 18.68 -1.82
C PRO A 34 -19.09 18.39 -2.66
N ALA A 35 -19.29 18.20 -3.96
CA ALA A 35 -18.20 18.11 -4.93
C ALA A 35 -17.35 19.38 -4.85
N GLU A 36 -16.06 19.23 -4.54
CA GLU A 36 -15.12 20.34 -4.41
C GLU A 36 -14.75 20.85 -5.82
N ARG A 37 -14.78 22.15 -6.02
CA ARG A 37 -14.48 22.78 -7.31
C ARG A 37 -12.97 22.97 -7.45
N ALA A 38 -12.34 22.21 -8.32
CA ALA A 38 -11.03 22.53 -8.87
C ALA A 38 -11.23 22.96 -10.34
N ASP A 39 -10.82 24.16 -10.69
CA ASP A 39 -10.82 24.73 -12.05
C ASP A 39 -12.17 24.72 -12.80
N GLY A 40 -13.28 24.93 -12.12
CA GLY A 40 -14.61 25.05 -12.73
C GLY A 40 -15.27 23.73 -13.14
N GLU A 41 -14.59 22.60 -13.05
CA GLU A 41 -15.13 21.27 -13.29
C GLU A 41 -15.64 20.63 -11.97
N VAL A 42 -16.86 20.13 -11.99
CA VAL A 42 -17.43 19.38 -10.85
C VAL A 42 -16.86 17.97 -10.88
N VAL A 43 -15.92 17.68 -9.97
CA VAL A 43 -15.31 16.35 -9.85
C VAL A 43 -16.22 15.43 -9.03
N ASP A 44 -16.67 14.33 -9.61
CA ASP A 44 -17.41 13.29 -8.89
C ASP A 44 -16.43 12.39 -8.12
N VAL A 45 -16.07 12.85 -6.92
CA VAL A 45 -15.12 12.18 -6.01
C VAL A 45 -15.56 10.74 -5.70
N GLN A 46 -16.86 10.53 -5.44
CA GLN A 46 -17.38 9.22 -5.09
C GLN A 46 -17.27 8.21 -6.23
N ARG A 47 -17.50 8.66 -7.46
CA ARG A 47 -17.32 7.84 -8.66
C ARG A 47 -15.85 7.44 -8.84
N ILE A 48 -14.93 8.40 -8.69
CA ILE A 48 -13.50 8.15 -8.84
C ILE A 48 -13.01 7.16 -7.79
N VAL A 49 -13.37 7.37 -6.52
CA VAL A 49 -12.98 6.47 -5.42
C VAL A 49 -13.49 5.05 -5.66
N ARG A 50 -14.77 4.88 -6.04
CA ARG A 50 -15.31 3.55 -6.37
C ARG A 50 -14.59 2.91 -7.56
N ALA A 51 -14.25 3.70 -8.58
CA ALA A 51 -13.59 3.20 -9.78
C ALA A 51 -12.17 2.72 -9.46
N PHE A 52 -11.32 3.54 -8.83
CA PHE A 52 -9.95 3.11 -8.58
C PHE A 52 -9.86 1.98 -7.53
N THR A 53 -10.75 1.93 -6.54
CA THR A 53 -10.75 0.81 -5.58
C THR A 53 -11.18 -0.50 -6.24
N SER A 54 -12.09 -0.44 -7.23
CA SER A 54 -12.40 -1.60 -8.07
C SER A 54 -11.18 -2.04 -8.90
N LYS A 55 -10.45 -1.09 -9.48
CA LYS A 55 -9.21 -1.35 -10.22
C LYS A 55 -8.10 -1.93 -9.34
N GLU A 56 -7.99 -1.51 -8.08
CA GLU A 56 -7.07 -2.12 -7.11
C GLU A 56 -7.42 -3.59 -6.82
N THR A 57 -8.70 -3.93 -6.79
CA THR A 57 -9.14 -5.33 -6.66
C THR A 57 -8.75 -6.15 -7.90
N GLU A 58 -8.97 -5.60 -9.11
CA GLU A 58 -8.56 -6.23 -10.36
C GLU A 58 -7.03 -6.40 -10.44
N PHE A 59 -6.29 -5.36 -10.09
CA PHE A 59 -4.83 -5.34 -10.03
C PHE A 59 -4.29 -6.48 -9.16
N ARG A 60 -4.80 -6.64 -7.93
CA ARG A 60 -4.35 -7.71 -7.04
C ARG A 60 -4.59 -9.10 -7.60
N ARG A 61 -5.76 -9.32 -8.19
CA ARG A 61 -6.07 -10.60 -8.84
C ARG A 61 -5.14 -10.87 -10.03
N ALA A 62 -4.95 -9.85 -10.88
CA ALA A 62 -4.09 -9.96 -12.05
C ALA A 62 -2.65 -10.27 -11.66
N LEU A 63 -2.09 -9.54 -10.68
CA LEU A 63 -0.72 -9.73 -10.22
C LEU A 63 -0.44 -11.17 -9.74
N ASN A 64 -1.45 -11.85 -9.21
CA ASN A 64 -1.31 -13.25 -8.81
C ASN A 64 -1.07 -14.18 -10.01
N GLY A 65 -1.37 -13.76 -11.23
CA GLY A 65 -1.09 -14.50 -12.46
C GLY A 65 0.24 -14.15 -13.12
N TYR A 66 1.08 -13.29 -12.52
CA TYR A 66 2.35 -12.87 -13.11
C TYR A 66 3.55 -13.45 -12.37
N THR A 67 4.58 -13.80 -13.16
CA THR A 67 5.95 -13.95 -12.66
C THR A 67 6.65 -12.59 -12.70
N PHE A 68 7.59 -12.35 -11.81
CA PHE A 68 8.41 -11.14 -11.81
C PHE A 68 9.67 -11.34 -10.96
N LYS A 69 10.62 -10.42 -11.06
CA LYS A 69 11.79 -10.33 -10.19
C LYS A 69 11.62 -9.19 -9.20
N ARG A 70 12.17 -9.36 -8.01
CA ARG A 70 12.26 -8.33 -6.99
C ARG A 70 13.68 -8.23 -6.45
N GLU A 71 14.19 -7.02 -6.35
CA GLU A 71 15.45 -6.68 -5.70
C GLU A 71 15.13 -5.74 -4.54
N ALA A 72 15.33 -6.19 -3.30
CA ALA A 72 15.10 -5.41 -2.10
C ALA A 72 16.42 -5.11 -1.40
N LEU A 73 16.67 -3.83 -1.12
CA LEU A 73 17.80 -3.32 -0.36
C LEU A 73 17.27 -2.42 0.75
N ILE A 74 17.61 -2.72 2.00
CA ILE A 74 17.33 -1.90 3.17
C ILE A 74 18.63 -1.64 3.89
N GLN A 75 18.88 -0.37 4.21
CA GLN A 75 20.10 0.08 4.87
C GLN A 75 19.76 0.90 6.11
N THR A 76 20.52 0.75 7.18
CA THR A 76 20.59 1.72 8.27
C THR A 76 21.69 2.72 7.98
N ILE A 77 21.39 4.01 8.27
CA ILE A 77 22.26 5.14 7.94
C ILE A 77 22.71 5.81 9.25
N GLY A 78 23.99 5.88 9.44
CA GLY A 78 24.57 6.53 10.62
C GLY A 78 24.57 8.06 10.51
N PHE A 79 24.91 8.72 11.61
CA PHE A 79 24.88 10.18 11.76
C PHE A 79 25.69 10.95 10.69
N GLY A 80 26.76 10.36 10.18
CA GLY A 80 27.56 10.94 9.09
C GLY A 80 27.10 10.55 7.68
N GLY A 81 25.93 9.93 7.52
CA GLY A 81 25.39 9.48 6.24
C GLY A 81 25.98 8.15 5.73
N GLN A 82 26.86 7.51 6.51
CA GLN A 82 27.44 6.21 6.18
C GLN A 82 26.43 5.08 6.41
N VAL A 83 26.52 4.01 5.60
CA VAL A 83 25.77 2.78 5.82
C VAL A 83 26.33 2.05 7.04
N THR A 84 25.50 1.79 8.05
CA THR A 84 25.87 1.07 9.28
C THR A 84 25.43 -0.40 9.25
N GLY A 85 24.42 -0.72 8.45
CA GLY A 85 23.94 -2.08 8.25
C GLY A 85 23.14 -2.21 6.98
N GLU A 86 23.04 -3.45 6.48
CA GLU A 86 22.39 -3.74 5.21
C GLU A 86 21.62 -5.06 5.25
N TYR A 87 20.47 -5.07 4.59
CA TYR A 87 19.67 -6.23 4.26
C TYR A 87 19.41 -6.24 2.76
N THR A 88 19.86 -7.26 2.07
CA THR A 88 19.63 -7.45 0.63
C THR A 88 18.91 -8.77 0.39
N ARG A 89 17.84 -8.74 -0.41
CA ARG A 89 17.11 -9.94 -0.83
C ARG A 89 16.63 -9.81 -2.26
N ASN A 90 17.21 -10.62 -3.15
CA ASN A 90 16.78 -10.70 -4.55
C ASN A 90 16.01 -12.00 -4.76
N SER A 91 14.88 -11.91 -5.43
CA SER A 91 13.93 -13.00 -5.56
C SER A 91 13.31 -13.03 -6.95
N GLN A 92 12.83 -14.21 -7.32
CA GLN A 92 11.95 -14.44 -8.46
C GLN A 92 10.65 -15.04 -7.96
N PHE A 93 9.53 -14.45 -8.35
CA PHE A 93 8.20 -15.01 -8.13
C PHE A 93 7.85 -15.84 -9.34
N VAL A 94 7.77 -17.14 -9.16
CA VAL A 94 7.56 -18.13 -10.23
C VAL A 94 6.45 -19.10 -9.84
N PHE A 95 5.98 -19.89 -10.80
CA PHE A 95 4.95 -20.90 -10.55
C PHE A 95 5.59 -22.30 -10.54
N ASN A 96 5.07 -23.18 -9.69
CA ASN A 96 5.37 -24.59 -9.71
C ASN A 96 4.48 -25.31 -10.75
N ASP A 97 4.67 -26.62 -10.92
CA ASP A 97 3.90 -27.45 -11.85
C ASP A 97 2.42 -27.55 -11.47
N ALA A 98 2.07 -27.31 -10.21
CA ALA A 98 0.69 -27.22 -9.73
C ALA A 98 0.02 -25.86 -10.00
N GLY A 99 0.75 -24.90 -10.57
CA GLY A 99 0.24 -23.55 -10.84
C GLY A 99 0.19 -22.66 -9.61
N GLU A 100 0.88 -23.00 -8.53
CA GLU A 100 1.00 -22.19 -7.34
C GLU A 100 2.22 -21.26 -7.43
N ARG A 101 2.01 -19.96 -7.15
CA ARG A 101 3.10 -18.99 -7.16
C ARG A 101 3.89 -19.06 -5.85
N PHE A 102 5.21 -19.09 -5.95
CA PHE A 102 6.11 -19.04 -4.81
C PHE A 102 7.29 -18.10 -5.05
N GLU A 103 7.94 -17.68 -3.98
CA GLU A 103 9.16 -16.89 -4.03
C GLU A 103 10.38 -17.82 -4.06
N ARG A 104 11.21 -17.65 -5.08
CA ARG A 104 12.53 -18.27 -5.17
C ARG A 104 13.59 -17.21 -4.89
N ILE A 105 14.26 -17.30 -3.76
CA ILE A 105 15.35 -16.40 -3.40
C ILE A 105 16.56 -16.74 -4.27
N THR A 106 17.12 -15.73 -4.93
CA THR A 106 18.27 -15.88 -5.85
C THR A 106 19.56 -15.31 -5.27
N TYR A 107 19.45 -14.34 -4.35
CA TYR A 107 20.58 -13.76 -3.64
C TYR A 107 20.13 -13.23 -2.28
N PHE A 108 20.80 -13.69 -1.24
CA PHE A 108 20.52 -13.31 0.14
C PHE A 108 21.79 -13.45 0.99
N PRO A 109 22.66 -12.42 1.02
CA PRO A 109 23.81 -12.40 1.90
C PRO A 109 23.39 -12.30 3.37
N ILE A 110 24.29 -12.64 4.28
CA ILE A 110 24.04 -12.47 5.71
C ILE A 110 23.77 -11.00 6.00
N PRO A 111 22.59 -10.64 6.56
CA PRO A 111 22.29 -9.27 6.91
C PRO A 111 23.27 -8.73 7.96
N THR A 112 23.65 -7.47 7.82
CA THR A 112 24.51 -6.76 8.78
C THR A 112 23.76 -5.72 9.61
N LEU A 113 22.42 -5.68 9.50
CA LEU A 113 21.57 -4.82 10.33
C LEU A 113 21.66 -5.23 11.80
N THR A 114 21.96 -4.28 12.67
CA THR A 114 22.03 -4.48 14.14
C THR A 114 21.07 -3.57 14.90
N GLU A 115 20.61 -2.50 14.28
CA GLU A 115 19.79 -1.46 14.91
C GLU A 115 18.30 -1.74 14.83
N ILE A 116 17.87 -2.51 13.82
CA ILE A 116 16.49 -2.94 13.60
C ILE A 116 16.42 -4.44 13.32
N SER A 117 15.27 -5.03 13.61
CA SER A 117 14.96 -6.40 13.24
C SER A 117 13.65 -6.44 12.47
N PHE A 118 13.54 -7.36 11.52
CA PHE A 118 12.31 -7.62 10.77
C PHE A 118 11.51 -8.71 11.47
N THR A 119 10.19 -8.49 11.55
CA THR A 119 9.24 -9.55 11.93
C THR A 119 8.93 -10.42 10.72
N GLN A 120 8.26 -11.54 10.94
CA GLN A 120 7.77 -12.38 9.84
C GLN A 120 6.78 -11.62 8.95
N GLU A 121 5.92 -10.79 9.56
CA GLU A 121 4.97 -9.95 8.84
C GLU A 121 5.68 -8.89 7.98
N ASP A 122 6.77 -8.30 8.45
CA ASP A 122 7.57 -7.35 7.65
C ASP A 122 8.17 -8.04 6.42
N LEU A 123 8.61 -9.29 6.56
CA LEU A 123 9.14 -10.09 5.45
C LEU A 123 8.04 -10.49 4.47
N GLU A 124 6.83 -10.76 4.95
CA GLU A 124 5.64 -11.03 4.12
C GLU A 124 5.19 -9.76 3.39
N ASP A 125 5.22 -8.61 4.05
CA ASP A 125 4.94 -7.32 3.41
C ASP A 125 5.97 -6.98 2.34
N LEU A 126 7.25 -7.26 2.58
CA LEU A 126 8.29 -7.18 1.55
C LEU A 126 8.09 -8.22 0.44
N GLY A 127 7.52 -9.39 0.77
CA GLY A 127 7.12 -10.43 -0.19
C GLY A 127 5.87 -10.06 -0.98
N GLY A 128 4.97 -9.33 -0.36
CA GLY A 128 3.75 -8.83 -0.97
C GLY A 128 3.99 -7.56 -1.77
N VAL A 129 3.67 -7.61 -3.05
CA VAL A 129 3.78 -6.44 -3.93
C VAL A 129 2.65 -5.46 -3.64
N GLN A 130 2.43 -5.00 -2.53
CA GLN A 130 1.46 -4.06 -1.98
C GLN A 130 0.58 -4.67 -0.88
N PRO A 131 1.08 -4.68 0.32
CA PRO A 131 0.33 -5.07 1.51
C PRO A 131 -0.89 -4.17 1.75
N PHE A 132 -0.85 -2.93 1.26
CA PHE A 132 -1.86 -1.88 1.51
C PHE A 132 -2.74 -1.57 0.30
N ALA A 133 -3.07 -2.55 -0.55
CA ALA A 133 -3.97 -2.28 -1.67
C ALA A 133 -5.34 -1.79 -1.17
N LEU A 134 -5.79 -0.67 -1.75
CA LEU A 134 -7.06 -0.02 -1.43
C LEU A 134 -8.20 -0.68 -2.21
N GLU A 135 -8.50 -1.93 -1.91
CA GLU A 135 -9.52 -2.72 -2.59
C GLU A 135 -10.94 -2.24 -2.29
N ALA A 136 -11.86 -2.51 -3.22
CA ALA A 136 -13.27 -2.16 -3.10
C ALA A 136 -13.93 -2.69 -1.81
N SER A 137 -13.52 -3.89 -1.35
CA SER A 137 -13.97 -4.48 -0.10
C SER A 137 -13.62 -3.67 1.15
N LYS A 138 -12.57 -2.85 1.06
CA LYS A 138 -12.03 -2.05 2.17
C LYS A 138 -12.44 -0.58 2.11
N ILE A 139 -13.18 -0.14 1.08
CA ILE A 139 -13.55 1.27 0.86
C ILE A 139 -14.20 1.91 2.10
N ASN A 140 -15.04 1.16 2.79
CA ASN A 140 -15.77 1.63 3.99
C ASN A 140 -14.88 1.81 5.22
N LEU A 141 -13.65 1.30 5.20
CA LEU A 141 -12.69 1.41 6.31
C LEU A 141 -11.87 2.70 6.23
N TYR A 142 -11.89 3.39 5.08
CA TYR A 142 -11.07 4.56 4.82
C TYR A 142 -11.88 5.83 4.57
N ASN A 143 -11.30 6.96 4.94
CA ASN A 143 -11.64 8.29 4.45
C ASN A 143 -10.77 8.62 3.25
N PHE A 144 -11.37 9.17 2.22
CA PHE A 144 -10.70 9.66 1.01
C PHE A 144 -10.99 11.15 0.87
N SER A 145 -9.95 11.98 0.99
CA SER A 145 -10.04 13.42 0.85
C SER A 145 -9.44 13.83 -0.48
N TYR A 146 -10.22 14.42 -1.38
CA TYR A 146 -9.73 14.91 -2.66
C TYR A 146 -8.87 16.16 -2.45
N MET A 147 -7.64 16.15 -2.98
CA MET A 147 -6.64 17.20 -2.80
C MET A 147 -6.43 18.04 -4.07
N GLY A 148 -7.12 17.71 -5.16
CA GLY A 148 -6.97 18.40 -6.43
C GLY A 148 -6.34 17.52 -7.51
N ARG A 149 -5.77 18.16 -8.53
CA ARG A 149 -5.08 17.51 -9.64
C ARG A 149 -3.58 17.80 -9.59
N GLU A 150 -2.78 16.82 -9.91
CA GLU A 150 -1.35 16.97 -10.13
C GLU A 150 -0.95 16.28 -11.43
N LYS A 151 0.18 16.68 -12.00
CA LYS A 151 0.77 16.01 -13.14
C LYS A 151 2.03 15.28 -12.70
N ILE A 152 2.08 13.97 -12.97
CA ILE A 152 3.28 13.14 -12.78
C ILE A 152 3.82 12.83 -14.16
N ASP A 153 4.98 13.39 -14.50
CA ASP A 153 5.52 13.39 -15.87
C ASP A 153 4.46 13.85 -16.88
N GLU A 154 3.96 12.97 -17.74
CA GLU A 154 2.94 13.28 -18.73
C GLU A 154 1.53 12.88 -18.31
N ILE A 155 1.36 12.26 -17.13
CA ILE A 155 0.11 11.70 -16.65
C ILE A 155 -0.62 12.72 -15.79
N GLY A 156 -1.83 13.13 -16.22
CA GLY A 156 -2.76 13.88 -15.38
C GLY A 156 -3.34 12.97 -14.28
N THR A 157 -3.36 13.45 -13.05
CA THR A 157 -3.83 12.62 -11.93
C THR A 157 -4.81 13.36 -11.02
N TYR A 158 -5.76 12.60 -10.46
CA TYR A 158 -6.50 12.99 -9.27
C TYR A 158 -5.72 12.58 -8.02
N VAL A 159 -5.63 13.47 -7.05
CA VAL A 159 -4.86 13.25 -5.82
C VAL A 159 -5.80 13.08 -4.64
N PHE A 160 -5.56 12.02 -3.86
CA PHE A 160 -6.35 11.74 -2.66
C PHE A 160 -5.46 11.49 -1.46
N ASP A 161 -5.77 12.16 -0.34
CA ASP A 161 -5.29 11.74 0.96
C ASP A 161 -6.20 10.63 1.49
N VAL A 162 -5.58 9.58 2.02
CA VAL A 162 -6.24 8.37 2.49
C VAL A 162 -5.84 8.10 3.92
N ALA A 163 -6.82 7.87 4.79
CA ALA A 163 -6.59 7.51 6.19
C ALA A 163 -7.68 6.55 6.69
N PRO A 164 -7.37 5.64 7.62
CA PRO A 164 -8.39 4.83 8.27
C PRO A 164 -9.45 5.71 8.94
N LYS A 165 -10.74 5.34 8.83
CA LYS A 165 -11.83 5.99 9.57
C LYS A 165 -11.69 5.78 11.07
N VAL A 166 -11.26 4.59 11.44
CA VAL A 166 -10.98 4.21 12.82
C VAL A 166 -9.60 3.55 12.84
N MET A 167 -8.71 4.04 13.69
CA MET A 167 -7.38 3.45 13.83
C MET A 167 -7.51 2.03 14.40
N PRO A 168 -6.94 1.00 13.78
CA PRO A 168 -6.98 -0.36 14.29
C PRO A 168 -6.38 -0.44 15.71
N LYS A 169 -7.00 -1.25 16.57
CA LYS A 169 -6.50 -1.47 17.93
C LYS A 169 -5.36 -2.48 18.01
N LYS A 170 -5.31 -3.40 17.04
CA LYS A 170 -4.29 -4.44 16.96
C LYS A 170 -3.20 -4.01 15.99
N GLU A 171 -1.95 -4.09 16.41
CA GLU A 171 -0.78 -3.79 15.56
C GLU A 171 -0.66 -4.74 14.35
N SER A 172 -1.26 -5.95 14.45
CA SER A 172 -1.31 -6.89 13.33
C SER A 172 -2.34 -6.51 12.25
N GLU A 173 -3.27 -5.62 12.54
CA GLU A 173 -4.22 -5.08 11.56
C GLU A 173 -3.60 -3.86 10.90
N ARG A 174 -2.78 -4.07 9.88
CA ARG A 174 -2.06 -3.01 9.18
C ARG A 174 -2.95 -2.33 8.16
N PHE A 175 -3.17 -1.02 8.33
CA PHE A 175 -3.87 -0.16 7.40
C PHE A 175 -2.90 0.82 6.76
N PHE A 176 -3.30 1.40 5.63
CA PHE A 176 -2.56 2.43 4.93
C PHE A 176 -2.98 3.82 5.38
N GLN A 177 -2.02 4.72 5.54
CA GLN A 177 -2.24 6.15 5.68
C GLN A 177 -1.26 6.90 4.80
N GLY A 178 -1.78 7.78 3.93
CA GLY A 178 -0.93 8.51 3.00
C GLY A 178 -1.69 9.11 1.84
N ARG A 179 -1.03 9.24 0.71
CA ARG A 179 -1.54 9.88 -0.52
C ARG A 179 -1.46 8.92 -1.69
N VAL A 180 -2.46 8.99 -2.56
CA VAL A 180 -2.49 8.24 -3.81
C VAL A 180 -2.75 9.18 -4.99
N TRP A 181 -2.13 8.88 -6.11
CA TRP A 181 -2.31 9.56 -7.40
C TRP A 181 -2.96 8.59 -8.37
N VAL A 182 -4.11 8.99 -8.88
CA VAL A 182 -4.97 8.18 -9.73
C VAL A 182 -4.98 8.79 -11.12
N ASP A 183 -4.58 8.03 -12.14
CA ASP A 183 -4.64 8.44 -13.55
C ASP A 183 -6.04 8.95 -13.89
N ASP A 184 -6.13 10.11 -14.54
CA ASP A 184 -7.42 10.75 -14.86
C ASP A 184 -8.15 10.12 -16.04
N ARG A 185 -7.51 9.19 -16.78
CA ARG A 185 -8.07 8.52 -17.95
C ARG A 185 -8.65 7.15 -17.61
N ASP A 186 -7.82 6.29 -16.99
CA ASP A 186 -8.19 4.88 -16.71
C ASP A 186 -8.56 4.62 -15.24
N LEU A 187 -8.41 5.64 -14.38
CA LEU A 187 -8.71 5.62 -12.95
C LEU A 187 -7.98 4.49 -12.20
N GLN A 188 -6.73 4.24 -12.57
CA GLN A 188 -5.82 3.35 -11.84
C GLN A 188 -4.81 4.15 -11.03
N ILE A 189 -4.39 3.62 -9.88
CA ILE A 189 -3.35 4.26 -9.06
C ILE A 189 -2.00 4.11 -9.76
N VAL A 190 -1.31 5.23 -9.99
CA VAL A 190 0.01 5.28 -10.63
C VAL A 190 1.15 5.55 -9.64
N LYS A 191 0.83 6.18 -8.51
CA LYS A 191 1.78 6.47 -7.44
C LYS A 191 1.10 6.38 -6.08
N VAL A 192 1.86 5.91 -5.09
CA VAL A 192 1.45 5.85 -3.69
C VAL A 192 2.56 6.42 -2.83
N LYS A 193 2.22 7.26 -1.85
CA LYS A 193 3.14 7.72 -0.80
C LYS A 193 2.46 7.62 0.56
N GLY A 194 3.06 6.90 1.49
CA GLY A 194 2.46 6.75 2.81
C GLY A 194 3.17 5.71 3.64
N LYS A 195 2.50 5.26 4.69
CA LYS A 195 3.02 4.25 5.59
C LYS A 195 1.94 3.33 6.14
N GLY A 196 2.35 2.25 6.78
CA GLY A 196 1.47 1.38 7.56
C GLY A 196 1.08 2.03 8.89
N VAL A 197 -0.13 1.77 9.34
CA VAL A 197 -0.65 2.19 10.66
C VAL A 197 -1.51 1.07 11.26
N PRO A 198 -1.65 0.97 12.60
CA PRO A 198 -1.06 1.82 13.64
C PRO A 198 0.43 1.54 13.85
N GLU A 199 1.14 2.53 14.35
CA GLU A 199 2.50 2.36 14.84
C GLU A 199 2.45 2.13 16.36
N GLY A 200 2.75 0.92 16.79
CA GLY A 200 2.88 0.55 18.19
C GLY A 200 4.35 0.35 18.60
N LYS A 201 4.75 -0.89 18.78
CA LYS A 201 6.18 -1.25 18.97
C LYS A 201 6.94 -1.25 17.65
N GLN A 202 6.26 -1.59 16.54
CA GLN A 202 6.80 -1.53 15.19
C GLN A 202 6.75 -0.10 14.67
N ARG A 203 7.65 0.21 13.73
CA ARG A 203 7.71 1.48 13.02
C ARG A 203 7.76 1.21 11.53
N PHE A 204 7.05 2.03 10.77
CA PHE A 204 7.00 1.92 9.33
C PHE A 204 7.55 3.19 8.69
N PRO A 205 8.47 3.07 7.74
CA PRO A 205 8.93 4.25 6.99
C PRO A 205 7.82 4.76 6.09
N THR A 206 7.84 6.06 5.85
CA THR A 206 7.07 6.65 4.76
C THR A 206 7.71 6.25 3.44
N PHE A 207 7.01 5.44 2.66
CA PHE A 207 7.49 4.98 1.37
C PHE A 207 6.79 5.68 0.20
N GLU A 208 7.45 5.71 -0.94
CA GLU A 208 6.86 6.06 -2.24
C GLU A 208 6.96 4.86 -3.18
N THR A 209 5.85 4.49 -3.80
CA THR A 209 5.80 3.44 -4.81
C THR A 209 5.35 4.03 -6.13
N TYR A 210 6.14 3.80 -7.16
CA TYR A 210 5.83 4.13 -8.55
C TYR A 210 5.39 2.90 -9.29
N ARG A 211 4.42 3.07 -10.17
CA ARG A 211 3.87 2.00 -10.99
C ARG A 211 4.04 2.33 -12.46
N GLU A 212 4.21 1.31 -13.28
CA GLU A 212 4.25 1.42 -14.74
C GLU A 212 3.19 0.50 -15.36
N GLN A 213 2.74 0.87 -16.54
CA GLN A 213 1.76 0.08 -17.25
C GLN A 213 2.41 -1.16 -17.86
N ILE A 214 1.92 -2.33 -17.44
CA ILE A 214 2.38 -3.63 -17.91
C ILE A 214 1.31 -4.22 -18.83
N ASP A 215 1.75 -4.74 -19.97
CA ASP A 215 0.88 -5.32 -21.03
C ASP A 215 -0.25 -4.37 -21.49
N GLY A 216 -0.06 -3.05 -21.35
CA GLY A 216 -1.04 -2.03 -21.72
C GLY A 216 -2.34 -2.06 -20.91
N LYS A 217 -2.35 -2.74 -19.76
CA LYS A 217 -3.59 -3.00 -19.01
C LYS A 217 -3.51 -2.68 -17.53
N TYR A 218 -2.43 -3.06 -16.85
CA TYR A 218 -2.31 -2.93 -15.40
C TYR A 218 -1.12 -2.05 -15.01
N TRP A 219 -1.32 -1.21 -14.00
CA TRP A 219 -0.24 -0.42 -13.40
C TRP A 219 0.39 -1.21 -12.25
N PHE A 220 1.46 -1.95 -12.55
CA PHE A 220 2.20 -2.72 -11.55
C PHE A 220 3.35 -1.91 -10.93
N PRO A 221 3.69 -2.15 -9.66
CA PRO A 221 4.83 -1.51 -9.02
C PRO A 221 6.12 -1.83 -9.76
N THR A 222 6.94 -0.82 -10.01
CA THR A 222 8.28 -0.99 -10.59
C THR A 222 9.37 -0.52 -9.65
N TYR A 223 9.05 0.45 -8.79
CA TYR A 223 10.00 1.00 -7.84
C TYR A 223 9.33 1.45 -6.55
N THR A 224 9.91 1.06 -5.41
CA THR A 224 9.53 1.58 -4.08
C THR A 224 10.78 2.14 -3.40
N TYR A 225 10.64 3.31 -2.79
CA TYR A 225 11.69 4.03 -2.09
C TYR A 225 11.18 4.53 -0.75
N ALA A 226 12.04 4.48 0.28
CA ALA A 226 11.87 5.19 1.54
C ALA A 226 13.22 5.70 2.02
N ASP A 227 13.21 6.85 2.68
CA ASP A 227 14.37 7.46 3.36
C ASP A 227 13.78 8.23 4.54
N ASP A 228 13.80 7.65 5.73
CA ASP A 228 12.99 8.12 6.86
C ASP A 228 13.63 7.77 8.21
N ASP A 229 13.29 8.53 9.24
CA ASP A 229 13.68 8.30 10.62
C ASP A 229 12.62 7.49 11.37
N LEU A 230 12.96 6.28 11.77
CA LEU A 230 12.11 5.44 12.59
C LEU A 230 12.30 5.81 14.07
N VAL A 231 11.30 6.48 14.64
CA VAL A 231 11.33 6.89 16.07
C VAL A 231 10.60 5.86 16.92
N PHE A 232 11.34 5.09 17.69
CA PHE A 232 10.78 4.02 18.54
C PHE A 232 10.28 4.58 19.90
N PRO A 233 9.35 3.87 20.59
CA PRO A 233 8.77 4.33 21.85
C PRO A 233 9.78 4.65 22.96
N GLY A 234 10.96 4.02 22.94
CA GLY A 234 12.07 4.28 23.86
C GLY A 234 12.91 5.53 23.56
N GLY A 235 12.56 6.28 22.50
CA GLY A 235 13.33 7.45 22.06
C GLY A 235 14.51 7.09 21.14
N GLN A 236 14.74 5.83 20.84
CA GLN A 236 15.71 5.42 19.83
C GLN A 236 15.24 5.90 18.45
N VAL A 237 16.14 6.49 17.70
CA VAL A 237 15.92 6.89 16.29
C VAL A 237 16.87 6.09 15.42
N THR A 238 16.33 5.45 14.39
CA THR A 238 17.11 4.74 13.38
C THR A 238 16.74 5.27 12.00
N HIS A 239 17.70 5.88 11.33
CA HIS A 239 17.52 6.33 9.96
C HIS A 239 17.63 5.15 9.00
N ILE A 240 16.63 4.94 8.18
CA ILE A 240 16.62 3.86 7.19
C ILE A 240 16.49 4.39 5.77
N ARG A 241 17.11 3.66 4.84
CA ARG A 241 16.90 3.83 3.41
C ARG A 241 16.49 2.49 2.81
N MET A 242 15.35 2.48 2.12
CA MET A 242 14.82 1.30 1.46
C MET A 242 14.69 1.55 -0.04
N LYS A 243 15.09 0.57 -0.85
CA LYS A 243 14.90 0.54 -2.30
C LYS A 243 14.42 -0.84 -2.69
N VAL A 244 13.27 -0.90 -3.39
CA VAL A 244 12.76 -2.15 -3.93
C VAL A 244 12.47 -1.94 -5.41
N ARG A 245 13.00 -2.81 -6.27
CA ARG A 245 12.76 -2.81 -7.71
C ARG A 245 12.00 -4.06 -8.09
N TYR A 246 11.05 -3.91 -9.00
CA TYR A 246 10.28 -5.00 -9.57
C TYR A 246 10.44 -4.96 -11.08
N THR A 247 10.87 -6.08 -11.67
CA THR A 247 11.16 -6.18 -13.10
C THR A 247 10.66 -7.50 -13.68
N ASP A 248 10.71 -7.62 -14.99
CA ASP A 248 10.46 -8.88 -15.73
C ASP A 248 9.05 -9.46 -15.48
N TYR A 249 8.04 -8.60 -15.41
CA TYR A 249 6.65 -9.03 -15.34
C TYR A 249 6.26 -9.85 -16.59
N LYS A 250 5.78 -11.06 -16.37
CA LYS A 250 5.30 -11.95 -17.45
C LYS A 250 4.06 -12.69 -16.99
N LEU A 251 3.00 -12.62 -17.78
CA LEU A 251 1.79 -13.38 -17.53
C LEU A 251 2.09 -14.88 -17.62
N PHE A 252 1.79 -15.62 -16.56
CA PHE A 252 1.90 -17.07 -16.55
C PHE A 252 0.78 -17.67 -17.38
N LYS A 253 1.15 -18.39 -18.44
CA LYS A 253 0.24 -19.18 -19.27
C LYS A 253 0.43 -20.64 -18.88
N GLY A 254 -0.30 -21.12 -17.88
CA GLY A 254 -0.31 -22.54 -17.53
C GLY A 254 -0.91 -23.36 -18.67
N SER A 255 -0.17 -24.33 -19.20
CA SER A 255 -0.74 -25.39 -20.02
C SER A 255 -1.17 -26.52 -19.11
N VAL A 256 -2.47 -26.71 -18.89
CA VAL A 256 -2.99 -27.95 -18.32
C VAL A 256 -2.79 -29.01 -19.39
N ARG A 257 -1.79 -29.90 -19.24
CA ARG A 257 -1.82 -31.19 -19.95
C ARG A 257 -2.86 -32.03 -19.22
N VAL A 258 -4.03 -32.19 -19.85
CA VAL A 258 -4.93 -33.28 -19.48
C VAL A 258 -4.21 -34.56 -19.97
N ILE A 259 -3.62 -35.29 -19.04
CA ILE A 259 -3.22 -36.67 -19.26
C ILE A 259 -4.56 -37.42 -19.22
N GLU A 260 -5.17 -37.70 -20.36
CA GLU A 260 -6.18 -38.73 -20.41
C GLU A 260 -5.48 -40.03 -20.00
N GLU A 261 -5.81 -40.53 -18.80
CA GLU A 261 -5.50 -41.90 -18.44
C GLU A 261 -6.14 -42.78 -19.51
N GLY A 262 -5.29 -43.43 -20.31
CA GLY A 262 -5.74 -44.31 -21.38
C GLY A 262 -6.65 -45.39 -20.81
N ASP A 263 -7.77 -45.58 -21.50
CA ASP A 263 -8.72 -46.67 -21.29
C ASP A 263 -7.95 -48.01 -21.05
N PRO A 264 -8.24 -48.78 -19.98
CA PRO A 264 -7.54 -50.06 -19.71
C PRO A 264 -7.77 -51.17 -20.75
N GLY A 265 -8.31 -50.81 -21.92
CA GLY A 265 -8.72 -51.75 -22.99
C GLY A 265 -7.65 -52.18 -23.97
N ASP A 266 -6.49 -51.52 -24.10
CA ASP A 266 -5.43 -51.89 -25.05
C ASP A 266 -4.23 -52.58 -24.38
N ALA A 267 -4.45 -53.77 -23.83
CA ALA A 267 -3.37 -54.73 -23.56
C ALA A 267 -3.02 -55.45 -24.89
N PRO A 268 -1.74 -55.50 -25.29
CA PRO A 268 -1.34 -56.23 -26.49
C PRO A 268 -1.60 -57.76 -26.30
N PRO A 269 -2.05 -58.47 -27.33
CA PRO A 269 -2.38 -59.89 -27.19
C PRO A 269 -1.13 -60.71 -26.90
N ASP A 270 -1.28 -61.64 -25.94
CA ASP A 270 -0.28 -62.57 -25.47
C ASP A 270 0.57 -63.19 -26.58
N ALA A 271 1.87 -63.04 -26.50
CA ALA A 271 2.83 -63.79 -27.29
C ALA A 271 2.82 -65.27 -26.82
N LYS A 272 2.42 -66.18 -27.71
CA LYS A 272 2.48 -67.63 -27.48
C LYS A 272 3.92 -68.07 -27.28
N PRO A 273 4.18 -68.98 -26.34
CA PRO A 273 5.51 -69.58 -26.20
C PRO A 273 5.78 -70.52 -27.39
N ASN A 274 6.93 -70.32 -28.04
CA ASN A 274 7.47 -71.28 -29.01
C ASN A 274 8.16 -72.41 -28.24
N ASN A 275 7.76 -73.67 -28.57
CA ASN A 275 8.46 -74.91 -28.24
C ASN A 275 9.86 -74.94 -28.84
#